data_216c5e445dcb1f866b606f14cbe186f2
#
_entry.id   216c5e445dcb1f866b606f14cbe186f2
#
_cell.length_a   1.000
_cell.length_b   1.000
_cell.length_c   1.000
_cell.angle_alpha   90.00
_cell.angle_beta   90.00
_cell.angle_gamma   90.00
#
_symmetry.space_group_name_H-M   'P 1'
#
loop_
_entity.id
_entity.type
_entity.pdbx_description
1 polymer ?
#
loop_
_entity_poly.entity_id
_entity_poly.type
_entity_poly.pdbx_seq_one_letter_code
_entity_poly.pdbx_strand_id
1 'polypeptide(L)'
;DLQTIYEQIFNGHVERFDKKAKECAPFIVSASIGLIDKVAAKFLPTSVRFTYFWTMREMTNLFQNMCLAKDKYYGTGDSLAKLWCHECRRVLADRLITIDETKIIDDMIGECHADHLKKQGVSADVHLNDEEHANIFTTFTAVEPDGAYRPIDDLAQLSKVLEAKLVEYNESNAMMDLVLFDD
;
A
#
# COMPACT_ATOMS: atom_id res chain seq x y z
N ASP A 1 6.97 -18.54 -14.15
CA ASP A 1 6.45 -18.54 -12.81
C ASP A 1 6.24 -17.10 -12.35
N LEU A 2 5.08 -16.79 -11.74
CA LEU A 2 4.72 -15.44 -11.28
C LEU A 2 5.74 -14.90 -10.27
N GLN A 3 6.13 -15.72 -9.33
CA GLN A 3 7.10 -15.36 -8.31
C GLN A 3 8.41 -14.88 -8.95
N THR A 4 8.95 -15.61 -9.89
CA THR A 4 10.18 -15.26 -10.59
C THR A 4 10.09 -13.91 -11.31
N ILE A 5 8.94 -13.63 -11.95
CA ILE A 5 8.73 -12.39 -12.68
C ILE A 5 8.73 -11.19 -11.71
N TYR A 6 7.93 -11.26 -10.64
CA TYR A 6 7.82 -10.15 -9.68
C TYR A 6 9.07 -10.02 -8.80
N GLU A 7 9.75 -11.10 -8.48
CA GLU A 7 11.06 -11.05 -7.82
C GLU A 7 12.10 -10.32 -8.69
N GLN A 8 12.16 -10.59 -9.98
CA GLN A 8 13.08 -9.90 -10.87
C GLN A 8 12.78 -8.40 -10.95
N ILE A 9 11.50 -8.03 -11.09
CA ILE A 9 11.07 -6.62 -11.15
C ILE A 9 11.41 -5.91 -9.84
N PHE A 10 10.99 -6.47 -8.71
CA PHE A 10 11.11 -5.82 -7.41
C PHE A 10 12.56 -5.82 -6.91
N ASN A 11 13.31 -6.90 -7.08
CA ASN A 11 14.73 -6.95 -6.75
C ASN A 11 15.55 -5.94 -7.58
N GLY A 12 15.22 -5.77 -8.87
CA GLY A 12 15.84 -4.76 -9.71
C GLY A 12 15.59 -3.34 -9.19
N HIS A 13 14.37 -3.07 -8.69
CA HIS A 13 14.04 -1.77 -8.11
C HIS A 13 14.80 -1.52 -6.79
N VAL A 14 14.82 -2.51 -5.88
CA VAL A 14 15.47 -2.36 -4.57
C VAL A 14 16.99 -2.57 -4.60
N GLU A 15 17.60 -2.76 -5.76
CA GLU A 15 19.05 -3.00 -5.88
C GLU A 15 19.91 -1.91 -5.23
N ARG A 16 19.41 -0.67 -5.23
CA ARG A 16 20.09 0.48 -4.62
C ARG A 16 19.75 0.72 -3.15
N PHE A 17 18.83 -0.08 -2.60
CA PHE A 17 18.39 0.07 -1.22
C PHE A 17 19.38 -0.59 -0.25
N ASP A 18 19.22 -0.31 1.02
CA ASP A 18 20.01 -0.93 2.07
C ASP A 18 19.86 -2.46 2.09
N LYS A 19 20.87 -3.16 2.59
CA LYS A 19 20.93 -4.61 2.63
C LYS A 19 19.69 -5.25 3.28
N LYS A 20 19.21 -4.67 4.39
CA LYS A 20 18.02 -5.17 5.10
C LYS A 20 16.74 -5.06 4.27
N ALA A 21 16.60 -4.00 3.50
CA ALA A 21 15.47 -3.80 2.60
C ALA A 21 15.50 -4.81 1.44
N LYS A 22 16.69 -5.05 0.87
CA LYS A 22 16.87 -6.07 -0.19
C LYS A 22 16.54 -7.49 0.28
N GLU A 23 16.99 -7.86 1.47
CA GLU A 23 16.72 -9.18 2.06
C GLU A 23 15.22 -9.43 2.29
N CYS A 24 14.42 -8.36 2.47
CA CYS A 24 12.97 -8.44 2.64
C CYS A 24 12.20 -8.64 1.33
N ALA A 25 12.73 -8.20 0.19
CA ALA A 25 12.02 -8.15 -1.09
C ALA A 25 11.43 -9.51 -1.56
N PRO A 26 12.13 -10.64 -1.54
CA PRO A 26 11.57 -11.93 -1.96
C PRO A 26 10.38 -12.37 -1.08
N PHE A 27 10.42 -12.02 0.21
CA PHE A 27 9.35 -12.36 1.16
C PHE A 27 8.11 -11.50 0.93
N ILE A 28 8.28 -10.23 0.54
CA ILE A 28 7.18 -9.35 0.12
C ILE A 28 6.50 -9.94 -1.12
N VAL A 29 7.24 -10.44 -2.10
CA VAL A 29 6.66 -11.08 -3.30
C VAL A 29 5.87 -12.33 -2.92
N SER A 30 6.45 -13.21 -2.10
CA SER A 30 5.77 -14.43 -1.65
C SER A 30 4.51 -14.12 -0.84
N ALA A 31 4.56 -13.13 0.07
CA ALA A 31 3.41 -12.67 0.84
C ALA A 31 2.30 -12.13 -0.06
N SER A 32 2.65 -11.35 -1.10
CA SER A 32 1.70 -10.78 -2.06
C SER A 32 0.97 -11.86 -2.85
N ILE A 33 1.68 -12.87 -3.35
CA ILE A 33 1.08 -14.00 -4.08
C ILE A 33 0.12 -14.75 -3.15
N GLY A 34 0.58 -15.11 -1.96
CA GLY A 34 -0.25 -15.84 -0.99
C GLY A 34 -1.48 -15.06 -0.55
N LEU A 35 -1.37 -13.73 -0.41
CA LEU A 35 -2.48 -12.86 -0.07
C LEU A 35 -3.53 -12.81 -1.20
N ILE A 36 -3.11 -12.57 -2.43
CA ILE A 36 -4.01 -12.49 -3.59
C ILE A 36 -4.72 -13.82 -3.82
N ASP A 37 -4.04 -14.95 -3.66
CA ASP A 37 -4.65 -16.28 -3.75
C ASP A 37 -5.72 -16.50 -2.67
N LYS A 38 -5.45 -16.10 -1.41
CA LYS A 38 -6.42 -16.14 -0.30
C LYS A 38 -7.64 -15.27 -0.60
N VAL A 39 -7.42 -14.04 -1.08
CA VAL A 39 -8.48 -13.09 -1.41
C VAL A 39 -9.33 -13.62 -2.56
N ALA A 40 -8.72 -14.14 -3.62
CA ALA A 40 -9.42 -14.72 -4.77
C ALA A 40 -10.27 -15.94 -4.39
N ALA A 41 -9.79 -16.76 -3.46
CA ALA A 41 -10.55 -17.91 -2.96
C ALA A 41 -11.73 -17.50 -2.06
N LYS A 42 -11.61 -16.41 -1.31
CA LYS A 42 -12.64 -15.95 -0.36
C LYS A 42 -13.70 -15.09 -1.00
N PHE A 43 -13.30 -14.15 -1.84
CA PHE A 43 -14.18 -13.14 -2.43
C PHE A 43 -14.48 -13.47 -3.89
N LEU A 44 -15.49 -14.31 -4.09
CA LEU A 44 -15.93 -14.73 -5.42
C LEU A 44 -16.90 -13.71 -6.03
N PRO A 45 -16.86 -13.51 -7.36
CA PRO A 45 -17.80 -12.64 -8.05
C PRO A 45 -19.23 -13.20 -7.97
N THR A 46 -20.17 -12.33 -7.68
CA THR A 46 -21.61 -12.61 -7.68
C THR A 46 -22.35 -11.52 -8.44
N SER A 47 -23.64 -11.67 -8.68
CA SER A 47 -24.47 -10.66 -9.35
C SER A 47 -24.49 -9.30 -8.61
N VAL A 48 -24.33 -9.31 -7.28
CA VAL A 48 -24.23 -8.09 -6.44
C VAL A 48 -22.80 -7.61 -6.34
N ARG A 49 -21.83 -8.52 -6.39
CA ARG A 49 -20.39 -8.27 -6.23
C ARG A 49 -19.67 -8.56 -7.55
N PHE A 50 -20.13 -7.98 -8.63
CA PHE A 50 -19.60 -8.24 -9.97
C PHE A 50 -18.17 -7.67 -10.15
N THR A 51 -17.72 -6.77 -9.29
CA THR A 51 -16.36 -6.19 -9.31
C THR A 51 -15.28 -7.07 -8.65
N TYR A 52 -15.68 -8.18 -8.00
CA TYR A 52 -14.75 -9.05 -7.27
C TYR A 52 -13.99 -10.00 -8.19
N PHE A 53 -13.28 -9.42 -9.15
CA PHE A 53 -12.34 -10.14 -10.01
C PHE A 53 -10.92 -9.87 -9.58
N TRP A 54 -10.23 -10.93 -9.20
CA TRP A 54 -8.85 -10.90 -8.74
C TRP A 54 -7.96 -11.53 -9.80
N THR A 55 -7.10 -10.72 -10.40
CA THR A 55 -6.30 -11.11 -11.55
C THR A 55 -4.84 -10.67 -11.33
N MET A 56 -3.98 -10.94 -12.30
CA MET A 56 -2.61 -10.43 -12.28
C MET A 56 -2.52 -8.89 -12.29
N ARG A 57 -3.60 -8.19 -12.60
CA ARG A 57 -3.64 -6.74 -12.56
C ARG A 57 -3.44 -6.21 -11.14
N GLU A 58 -4.05 -6.83 -10.15
CA GLU A 58 -3.91 -6.47 -8.74
C GLU A 58 -2.46 -6.61 -8.31
N MET A 59 -1.81 -7.70 -8.70
CA MET A 59 -0.38 -7.92 -8.44
C MET A 59 0.49 -6.87 -9.12
N THR A 60 0.20 -6.56 -10.38
CA THR A 60 0.92 -5.53 -11.14
C THR A 60 0.75 -4.15 -10.52
N ASN A 61 -0.48 -3.77 -10.14
CA ASN A 61 -0.75 -2.49 -9.47
C ASN A 61 -0.01 -2.39 -8.13
N LEU A 62 -0.04 -3.47 -7.34
CA LEU A 62 0.69 -3.52 -6.07
C LEU A 62 2.18 -3.24 -6.26
N PHE A 63 2.85 -3.96 -7.17
CA PHE A 63 4.28 -3.77 -7.39
C PHE A 63 4.62 -2.47 -8.12
N GLN A 64 3.74 -1.97 -8.97
CA GLN A 64 3.92 -0.64 -9.57
C GLN A 64 3.95 0.45 -8.49
N ASN A 65 3.05 0.37 -7.50
CA ASN A 65 3.01 1.31 -6.40
C ASN A 65 4.21 1.10 -5.44
N MET A 66 4.56 -0.15 -5.13
CA MET A 66 5.77 -0.45 -4.35
C MET A 66 7.04 0.12 -4.99
N CYS A 67 7.11 0.15 -6.31
CA CYS A 67 8.22 0.74 -7.07
C CYS A 67 8.23 2.28 -7.07
N LEU A 68 7.29 2.96 -6.41
CA LEU A 68 7.38 4.40 -6.12
C LEU A 68 8.30 4.70 -4.93
N ALA A 69 8.63 3.68 -4.12
CA ALA A 69 9.55 3.81 -3.00
C ALA A 69 10.94 4.27 -3.50
N LYS A 70 11.52 5.26 -2.81
CA LYS A 70 12.89 5.72 -3.08
C LYS A 70 13.82 5.26 -1.96
N ASP A 71 15.03 4.83 -2.31
CA ASP A 71 16.07 4.34 -1.40
C ASP A 71 16.33 5.25 -0.20
N LYS A 72 16.30 6.57 -0.42
CA LYS A 72 16.47 7.61 0.61
C LYS A 72 15.51 7.46 1.80
N TYR A 73 14.29 6.93 1.60
CA TYR A 73 13.23 6.90 2.61
C TYR A 73 12.89 5.49 3.11
N TYR A 74 13.32 4.46 2.41
CA TYR A 74 12.98 3.07 2.70
C TYR A 74 14.23 2.23 2.95
N GLY A 75 15.02 2.61 3.98
CA GLY A 75 16.27 1.92 4.34
C GLY A 75 16.09 0.61 5.11
N THR A 76 14.88 0.29 5.58
CA THR A 76 14.62 -0.89 6.43
C THR A 76 13.58 -1.80 5.84
N GLY A 77 13.61 -3.09 6.22
CA GLY A 77 12.54 -4.02 5.89
C GLY A 77 11.19 -3.61 6.47
N ASP A 78 11.20 -3.00 7.67
CA ASP A 78 9.98 -2.52 8.33
C ASP A 78 9.30 -1.40 7.54
N SER A 79 10.04 -0.45 6.98
CA SER A 79 9.47 0.62 6.16
C SER A 79 8.86 0.11 4.86
N LEU A 80 9.49 -0.88 4.21
CA LEU A 80 8.93 -1.54 3.03
C LEU A 80 7.70 -2.40 3.38
N ALA A 81 7.70 -3.06 4.54
CA ALA A 81 6.55 -3.85 4.98
C ALA A 81 5.32 -2.96 5.28
N LYS A 82 5.54 -1.80 5.91
CA LYS A 82 4.48 -0.81 6.13
C LYS A 82 3.89 -0.32 4.81
N LEU A 83 4.75 0.03 3.84
CA LEU A 83 4.30 0.40 2.51
C LEU A 83 3.52 -0.74 1.84
N TRP A 84 4.02 -1.98 1.93
CA TRP A 84 3.34 -3.15 1.37
C TRP A 84 1.94 -3.35 1.96
N CYS A 85 1.77 -3.21 3.26
CA CYS A 85 0.45 -3.31 3.91
C CYS A 85 -0.50 -2.22 3.43
N HIS A 86 -0.03 -0.98 3.32
CA HIS A 86 -0.82 0.12 2.77
C HIS A 86 -1.28 -0.17 1.34
N GLU A 87 -0.36 -0.59 0.47
CA GLU A 87 -0.68 -0.86 -0.92
C GLU A 87 -1.58 -2.08 -1.10
N CYS A 88 -1.39 -3.12 -0.28
CA CYS A 88 -2.31 -4.27 -0.26
C CYS A 88 -3.73 -3.82 0.10
N ARG A 89 -3.89 -2.99 1.12
CA ARG A 89 -5.21 -2.47 1.52
C ARG A 89 -5.83 -1.65 0.39
N ARG A 90 -5.08 -0.72 -0.20
CA ARG A 90 -5.53 0.11 -1.31
C ARG A 90 -5.95 -0.69 -2.54
N VAL A 91 -5.15 -1.68 -2.92
CA VAL A 91 -5.41 -2.47 -4.13
C VAL A 91 -6.57 -3.47 -3.92
N LEU A 92 -6.68 -4.05 -2.72
CA LEU A 92 -7.60 -5.14 -2.43
C LEU A 92 -8.86 -4.68 -1.71
N ALA A 93 -8.76 -3.82 -0.69
CA ALA A 93 -9.89 -3.45 0.16
C ALA A 93 -10.73 -2.31 -0.40
N ASP A 94 -10.15 -1.32 -1.10
CA ASP A 94 -10.88 -0.15 -1.60
C ASP A 94 -12.05 -0.49 -2.56
N ARG A 95 -12.06 -1.68 -3.14
CA ARG A 95 -13.15 -2.13 -4.00
C ARG A 95 -14.25 -2.90 -3.30
N LEU A 96 -14.08 -3.19 -2.00
CA LEU A 96 -15.05 -3.94 -1.22
C LEU A 96 -16.27 -3.09 -0.88
N ILE A 97 -17.41 -3.75 -0.72
CA ILE A 97 -18.70 -3.06 -0.55
C ILE A 97 -19.01 -2.82 0.94
N THR A 98 -18.47 -3.67 1.83
CA THR A 98 -18.80 -3.62 3.26
C THR A 98 -17.57 -3.49 4.14
N ILE A 99 -17.71 -2.78 5.27
CA ILE A 99 -16.66 -2.63 6.28
C ILE A 99 -16.22 -3.99 6.86
N ASP A 100 -17.15 -4.94 7.00
CA ASP A 100 -16.80 -6.27 7.51
C ASP A 100 -15.88 -7.03 6.54
N GLU A 101 -16.08 -6.84 5.24
CA GLU A 101 -15.19 -7.42 4.22
C GLU A 101 -13.80 -6.77 4.25
N THR A 102 -13.73 -5.45 4.50
CA THR A 102 -12.46 -4.74 4.68
C THR A 102 -11.69 -5.30 5.87
N LYS A 103 -12.34 -5.53 7.02
CA LYS A 103 -11.70 -6.16 8.18
C LYS A 103 -11.15 -7.55 7.87
N ILE A 104 -11.87 -8.34 7.08
CA ILE A 104 -11.38 -9.67 6.66
C ILE A 104 -10.10 -9.54 5.83
N ILE A 105 -10.02 -8.55 4.93
CA ILE A 105 -8.77 -8.29 4.18
C ILE A 105 -7.66 -7.84 5.12
N ASP A 106 -7.93 -6.95 6.06
CA ASP A 106 -6.94 -6.49 7.05
C ASP A 106 -6.38 -7.67 7.88
N ASP A 107 -7.24 -8.59 8.31
CA ASP A 107 -6.83 -9.82 8.99
C ASP A 107 -5.94 -10.70 8.08
N MET A 108 -6.30 -10.86 6.81
CA MET A 108 -5.51 -11.63 5.83
C MET A 108 -4.15 -10.99 5.56
N ILE A 109 -4.07 -9.65 5.49
CA ILE A 109 -2.81 -8.92 5.36
C ILE A 109 -1.94 -9.18 6.60
N GLY A 110 -2.51 -9.07 7.80
CA GLY A 110 -1.84 -9.36 9.07
C GLY A 110 -1.30 -10.79 9.15
N GLU A 111 -2.09 -11.80 8.74
CA GLU A 111 -1.66 -13.20 8.67
C GLU A 111 -0.49 -13.37 7.69
N CYS A 112 -0.60 -12.85 6.47
CA CYS A 112 0.45 -12.97 5.46
C CYS A 112 1.73 -12.25 5.90
N HIS A 113 1.60 -11.08 6.56
CA HIS A 113 2.71 -10.38 7.17
C HIS A 113 3.40 -11.26 8.23
N ALA A 114 2.64 -11.86 9.15
CA ALA A 114 3.16 -12.72 10.21
C ALA A 114 3.86 -13.97 9.63
N ASP A 115 3.28 -14.57 8.60
CA ASP A 115 3.78 -15.81 8.01
C ASP A 115 5.06 -15.63 7.19
N HIS A 116 5.18 -14.54 6.45
CA HIS A 116 6.27 -14.33 5.50
C HIS A 116 7.31 -13.32 5.99
N LEU A 117 6.89 -12.22 6.62
CA LEU A 117 7.77 -11.09 6.94
C LEU A 117 8.24 -11.13 8.40
N LYS A 118 7.36 -11.35 9.35
CA LYS A 118 7.71 -11.37 10.78
C LYS A 118 8.70 -12.48 11.12
N LYS A 119 8.59 -13.64 10.48
CA LYS A 119 9.54 -14.77 10.63
C LYS A 119 10.96 -14.43 10.17
N GLN A 120 11.13 -13.39 9.34
CA GLN A 120 12.41 -12.91 8.83
C GLN A 120 12.94 -11.69 9.61
N GLY A 121 12.37 -11.41 10.78
CA GLY A 121 12.82 -10.32 11.64
C GLY A 121 12.30 -8.94 11.24
N VAL A 122 11.33 -8.88 10.34
CA VAL A 122 10.58 -7.66 10.04
C VAL A 122 9.50 -7.52 11.11
N SER A 123 9.76 -6.67 12.09
CA SER A 123 8.94 -6.55 13.30
C SER A 123 7.93 -5.41 13.25
N ALA A 124 7.72 -4.81 12.08
CA ALA A 124 6.76 -3.71 11.95
C ALA A 124 5.40 -4.17 12.49
N ASP A 125 5.02 -3.68 13.66
CA ASP A 125 3.63 -3.76 14.10
C ASP A 125 2.82 -2.87 13.14
N VAL A 126 2.25 -3.53 12.16
CA VAL A 126 1.37 -2.86 11.20
C VAL A 126 -0.03 -2.90 11.80
N HIS A 127 -0.33 -1.89 12.58
CA HIS A 127 -1.68 -1.65 13.04
C HIS A 127 -2.51 -1.14 11.86
N LEU A 128 -3.16 -2.05 11.14
CA LEU A 128 -3.99 -1.73 9.98
C LEU A 128 -5.31 -1.04 10.38
N ASN A 129 -5.72 -1.19 11.65
CA ASN A 129 -7.00 -0.72 12.19
C ASN A 129 -6.83 0.28 13.35
N ASP A 130 -5.66 0.91 13.49
CA ASP A 130 -5.43 1.89 14.55
C ASP A 130 -5.80 3.28 14.02
N GLU A 131 -6.88 3.87 14.56
CA GLU A 131 -7.36 5.21 14.22
C GLU A 131 -6.33 6.29 14.60
N GLU A 132 -5.47 6.02 15.60
CA GLU A 132 -4.44 6.97 16.03
C GLU A 132 -3.18 6.95 15.11
N HIS A 133 -2.94 5.84 14.39
CA HIS A 133 -1.74 5.65 13.58
C HIS A 133 -2.09 5.14 12.19
N ALA A 134 -2.77 5.97 11.40
CA ALA A 134 -3.10 5.62 10.03
C ALA A 134 -1.82 5.35 9.21
N ASN A 135 -1.69 4.12 8.69
CA ASN A 135 -0.58 3.73 7.82
C ASN A 135 -0.84 4.25 6.39
N ILE A 136 -0.78 5.57 6.22
CA ILE A 136 -1.08 6.25 4.95
C ILE A 136 0.21 6.73 4.30
N PHE A 137 0.32 6.49 2.99
CA PHE A 137 1.42 6.96 2.15
C PHE A 137 0.89 7.89 1.06
N THR A 138 1.62 8.95 0.76
CA THR A 138 1.27 9.90 -0.28
C THR A 138 2.48 10.61 -0.86
N THR A 139 2.28 11.23 -2.03
CA THR A 139 3.22 12.20 -2.63
C THR A 139 2.95 13.63 -2.18
N PHE A 140 1.83 13.90 -1.51
CA PHE A 140 1.44 15.21 -0.99
C PHE A 140 2.07 15.44 0.39
N THR A 141 3.35 15.83 0.42
CA THR A 141 4.06 16.13 1.68
C THR A 141 4.40 17.61 1.74
N ALA A 142 4.19 18.23 2.91
CA ALA A 142 4.47 19.65 3.10
C ALA A 142 5.96 19.97 3.14
N VAL A 143 6.82 18.98 3.43
CA VAL A 143 8.21 19.23 3.85
C VAL A 143 9.18 19.30 2.67
N GLU A 144 8.97 18.56 1.61
CA GLU A 144 9.82 18.62 0.40
C GLU A 144 8.96 18.32 -0.84
N PRO A 145 8.85 19.23 -1.81
CA PRO A 145 8.08 19.02 -3.03
C PRO A 145 8.81 18.13 -4.04
N ASP A 146 9.53 17.10 -3.59
CA ASP A 146 10.26 16.17 -4.45
C ASP A 146 9.37 15.08 -5.08
N GLY A 147 8.06 15.11 -4.79
CA GLY A 147 7.10 14.10 -5.25
C GLY A 147 7.42 12.70 -4.75
N ALA A 148 8.16 12.57 -3.65
CA ALA A 148 8.48 11.28 -3.08
C ALA A 148 7.26 10.67 -2.38
N TYR A 149 7.02 9.39 -2.63
CA TYR A 149 5.98 8.62 -1.97
C TYR A 149 6.44 8.27 -0.54
N ARG A 150 5.76 8.80 0.48
CA ARG A 150 6.20 8.72 1.88
C ARG A 150 5.03 8.48 2.84
N PRO A 151 5.31 7.89 4.02
CA PRO A 151 4.33 7.83 5.10
C PRO A 151 4.00 9.23 5.60
N ILE A 152 2.77 9.39 6.08
CA ILE A 152 2.27 10.59 6.74
C ILE A 152 2.05 10.26 8.21
N ASP A 153 2.58 11.15 9.06
CA ASP A 153 2.44 11.04 10.51
C ASP A 153 1.29 11.92 11.06
N ASP A 154 0.82 12.89 10.27
CA ASP A 154 -0.20 13.86 10.69
C ASP A 154 -1.25 14.09 9.59
N LEU A 155 -2.45 13.56 9.81
CA LEU A 155 -3.61 13.70 8.91
C LEU A 155 -4.10 15.15 8.81
N ALA A 156 -4.04 15.91 9.91
CA ALA A 156 -4.46 17.31 9.90
C ALA A 156 -3.51 18.17 9.04
N GLN A 157 -2.23 17.81 8.99
CA GLN A 157 -1.29 18.44 8.07
C GLN A 157 -1.57 18.06 6.63
N LEU A 158 -1.90 16.80 6.36
CA LEU A 158 -2.29 16.34 5.02
C LEU A 158 -3.50 17.10 4.50
N SER A 159 -4.56 17.26 5.30
CA SER A 159 -5.75 17.99 4.94
C SER A 159 -5.43 19.43 4.49
N LYS A 160 -4.61 20.14 5.26
CA LYS A 160 -4.16 21.51 4.91
C LYS A 160 -3.37 21.57 3.59
N VAL A 161 -2.51 20.55 3.35
CA VAL A 161 -1.74 20.46 2.09
C VAL A 161 -2.67 20.22 0.91
N LEU A 162 -3.66 19.34 1.06
CA LEU A 162 -4.64 19.04 0.01
C LEU A 162 -5.52 20.26 -0.28
N GLU A 163 -5.97 20.99 0.73
CA GLU A 163 -6.72 22.24 0.56
C GLU A 163 -5.89 23.30 -0.19
N ALA A 164 -4.63 23.48 0.19
CA ALA A 164 -3.74 24.41 -0.50
C ALA A 164 -3.50 24.02 -1.97
N LYS A 165 -3.33 22.72 -2.23
CA LYS A 165 -3.19 22.20 -3.60
C LYS A 165 -4.48 22.33 -4.42
N LEU A 166 -5.64 22.22 -3.79
CA LEU A 166 -6.92 22.45 -4.45
C LEU A 166 -7.08 23.92 -4.87
N VAL A 167 -6.68 24.87 -4.01
CA VAL A 167 -6.66 26.30 -4.35
C VAL A 167 -5.76 26.55 -5.55
N GLU A 168 -4.52 26.06 -5.52
CA GLU A 168 -3.56 26.17 -6.62
C GLU A 168 -4.13 25.58 -7.94
N TYR A 169 -4.77 24.42 -7.86
CA TYR A 169 -5.41 23.78 -9.00
C TYR A 169 -6.54 24.64 -9.59
N ASN A 170 -7.39 25.20 -8.73
CA ASN A 170 -8.55 26.00 -9.14
C ASN A 170 -8.17 27.38 -9.72
N GLU A 171 -6.95 27.88 -9.47
CA GLU A 171 -6.45 29.10 -10.11
C GLU A 171 -6.21 28.94 -11.62
N SER A 172 -5.87 27.73 -12.07
CA SER A 172 -5.46 27.46 -13.45
C SER A 172 -6.40 26.51 -14.20
N ASN A 173 -7.35 25.90 -13.55
CA ASN A 173 -8.25 24.90 -14.11
C ASN A 173 -9.73 25.22 -13.84
N ALA A 174 -10.62 24.42 -14.42
CA ALA A 174 -12.04 24.48 -14.06
C ALA A 174 -12.22 24.22 -12.57
N MET A 175 -13.06 25.01 -11.92
CA MET A 175 -13.31 24.92 -10.48
C MET A 175 -13.73 23.50 -10.08
N MET A 176 -13.04 22.95 -9.11
CA MET A 176 -13.31 21.65 -8.50
C MET A 176 -13.59 21.85 -7.01
N ASP A 177 -14.67 21.25 -6.52
CA ASP A 177 -14.96 21.16 -5.10
C ASP A 177 -14.53 19.79 -4.60
N LEU A 178 -13.76 19.74 -3.51
CA LEU A 178 -13.30 18.54 -2.86
C LEU A 178 -13.84 18.51 -1.43
N VAL A 179 -14.46 17.41 -1.07
CA VAL A 179 -14.89 17.15 0.32
C VAL A 179 -13.93 16.08 0.88
N LEU A 180 -13.20 16.45 1.91
CA LEU A 180 -12.35 15.52 2.67
C LEU A 180 -13.19 14.94 3.81
N PHE A 181 -13.12 13.61 3.95
CA PHE A 181 -13.74 12.89 5.06
C PHE A 181 -12.64 12.49 6.03
N ASP A 182 -12.93 12.56 7.32
CA ASP A 182 -11.99 12.21 8.39
C ASP A 182 -12.07 10.71 8.78
N ASP A 183 -12.81 9.89 8.00
CA ASP A 183 -13.01 8.46 8.24
C ASP A 183 -11.87 7.59 7.70
#